data_f76e6e84963504741f3ec4b89ab3e90f
#
_entry.id   f76e6e84963504741f3ec4b89ab3e90f
#
_cell.length_a   1.000
_cell.length_b   1.000
_cell.length_c   1.000
_cell.angle_alpha   90.00
_cell.angle_beta   90.00
_cell.angle_gamma   90.00
#
_symmetry.space_group_name_H-M   'P 1'
#
loop_
_entity.id
_entity.type
_entity.pdbx_description
1 polymer ?
#
loop_
_entity_poly.entity_id
_entity_poly.type
_entity_poly.pdbx_seq_one_letter_code
_entity_poly.pdbx_strand_id
1 'polypeptide(L)'
;MKIRTVFIAPGILLFFLVLFLITNDYQQRRSDFIERRLAVLQTRVEATGRTLSNFSRYVFEETVNRTAVLALMKEAATADEQTRTTIRARLESLVSEDYEHLQRYDFRQFHFQLPDNTSFLRMHSPDKFGDDLTGVRETVRIVNETKEPVVAFEPGRIYNAYRFVYPLILDGEHYGSVELSFSMNSFLNILSQLEKADYYFGIRRNAVESIIFEDDRTRYMDSCFSPEFLFDREVLPEYDNKGLFEKTADLLHPILDSGQNGGYAAMHQGSRKLVLVHFVKDLNGRPVACFVAVSDDTVLSNYLRDYLVIIGISVAIFLTLFGAALILFREREKMKHLSLTDMLTGLRNRTALVGILEQEMDRVKRYDKPLSVMMIDIDNFKQVNDRFGHAEGDTVLKNLARLMSSARRASDYAGRWGGEEFLVLLTDTPYESGVIAAENFCAEVASTYLSTLTPVTISIGITAHIADDSIDSLIARADDALYEAKRQGKNRAVGIRKN
;
A
#
# COMPACT_ATOMS: atom_id res chain seq x y z
N MET A 1 0.96 18.13 29.33
CA MET A 1 1.34 17.99 27.91
C MET A 1 2.04 16.65 27.61
N LYS A 2 2.97 16.15 28.43
CA LYS A 2 3.74 14.89 28.20
C LYS A 2 2.91 13.58 28.15
N ILE A 3 1.79 13.46 28.85
CA ILE A 3 0.98 12.22 28.90
C ILE A 3 0.13 12.03 27.62
N ARG A 4 -0.31 13.11 26.96
CA ARG A 4 -1.03 13.04 25.68
C ARG A 4 -0.19 12.37 24.57
N THR A 5 1.11 12.67 24.53
CA THR A 5 2.04 12.16 23.51
C THR A 5 2.37 10.66 23.71
N VAL A 6 2.36 10.18 24.95
CA VAL A 6 2.79 8.81 25.30
C VAL A 6 1.79 7.73 24.88
N PHE A 7 0.49 8.01 24.87
CA PHE A 7 -0.55 7.01 24.51
C PHE A 7 -1.15 7.20 23.11
N ILE A 8 -1.24 8.43 22.60
CA ILE A 8 -1.85 8.70 21.30
C ILE A 8 -0.88 8.37 20.16
N ALA A 9 0.39 8.72 20.28
CA ALA A 9 1.38 8.50 19.23
C ALA A 9 1.60 7.00 18.89
N PRO A 10 1.73 6.06 19.86
CA PRO A 10 1.83 4.64 19.56
C PRO A 10 0.57 4.08 18.87
N GLY A 11 -0.62 4.54 19.26
CA GLY A 11 -1.88 4.12 18.64
C GLY A 11 -1.98 4.54 17.17
N ILE A 12 -1.56 5.77 16.86
CA ILE A 12 -1.51 6.27 15.48
C ILE A 12 -0.47 5.48 14.67
N LEU A 13 0.73 5.25 15.23
CA LEU A 13 1.78 4.48 14.57
C LEU A 13 1.31 3.06 14.26
N LEU A 14 0.67 2.39 15.22
CA LEU A 14 0.11 1.05 15.04
C LEU A 14 -0.96 1.04 13.95
N PHE A 15 -1.82 2.04 13.90
CA PHE A 15 -2.84 2.16 12.85
C PHE A 15 -2.21 2.27 11.46
N PHE A 16 -1.19 3.12 11.27
CA PHE A 16 -0.49 3.21 9.98
C PHE A 16 0.27 1.94 9.63
N LEU A 17 0.85 1.24 10.62
CA LEU A 17 1.47 -0.07 10.40
C LEU A 17 0.44 -1.09 9.90
N VAL A 18 -0.75 -1.15 10.50
CA VAL A 18 -1.83 -2.04 10.06
C VAL A 18 -2.27 -1.71 8.64
N LEU A 19 -2.47 -0.43 8.30
CA LEU A 19 -2.81 -0.01 6.93
C LEU A 19 -1.71 -0.38 5.93
N PHE A 20 -0.46 -0.21 6.30
CA PHE A 20 0.68 -0.61 5.47
C PHE A 20 0.67 -2.12 5.21
N LEU A 21 0.47 -2.94 6.24
CA LEU A 21 0.42 -4.41 6.10
C LEU A 21 -0.75 -4.86 5.22
N ILE A 22 -1.94 -4.27 5.39
CA ILE A 22 -3.12 -4.56 4.55
C ILE A 22 -2.86 -4.19 3.09
N THR A 23 -2.24 -3.03 2.85
CA THR A 23 -1.92 -2.56 1.51
C THR A 23 -0.87 -3.44 0.85
N ASN A 24 0.17 -3.83 1.59
CA ASN A 24 1.23 -4.72 1.11
C ASN A 24 0.67 -6.11 0.77
N ASP A 25 -0.17 -6.70 1.62
CA ASP A 25 -0.84 -7.98 1.35
C ASP A 25 -1.70 -7.92 0.08
N TYR A 26 -2.47 -6.84 -0.11
CA TYR A 26 -3.25 -6.64 -1.34
C TYR A 26 -2.35 -6.57 -2.58
N GLN A 27 -1.25 -5.80 -2.54
CA GLN A 27 -0.34 -5.67 -3.67
C GLN A 27 0.33 -7.02 -3.99
N GLN A 28 0.73 -7.76 -2.98
CA GLN A 28 1.33 -9.08 -3.15
C GLN A 28 0.34 -10.08 -3.76
N ARG A 29 -0.88 -10.19 -3.23
CA ARG A 29 -1.94 -11.07 -3.79
C ARG A 29 -2.26 -10.74 -5.24
N ARG A 30 -2.30 -9.43 -5.57
CA ARG A 30 -2.51 -8.97 -6.94
C ARG A 30 -1.37 -9.38 -7.85
N SER A 31 -0.11 -9.21 -7.44
CA SER A 31 1.07 -9.62 -8.20
C SER A 31 1.09 -11.13 -8.42
N ASP A 32 0.96 -11.91 -7.35
CA ASP A 32 0.94 -13.37 -7.39
C ASP A 32 -0.18 -13.91 -8.30
N PHE A 33 -1.32 -13.22 -8.32
CA PHE A 33 -2.42 -13.61 -9.21
C PHE A 33 -2.06 -13.37 -10.68
N ILE A 34 -1.51 -12.19 -11.01
CA ILE A 34 -1.11 -11.85 -12.38
C ILE A 34 -0.02 -12.81 -12.86
N GLU A 35 0.98 -13.12 -12.03
CA GLU A 35 2.06 -14.07 -12.36
C GLU A 35 1.51 -15.48 -12.62
N ARG A 36 0.59 -15.96 -11.79
CA ARG A 36 -0.06 -17.26 -12.03
C ARG A 36 -0.86 -17.29 -13.33
N ARG A 37 -1.61 -16.23 -13.63
CA ARG A 37 -2.35 -16.12 -14.88
C ARG A 37 -1.44 -16.07 -16.09
N LEU A 38 -0.30 -15.39 -15.98
CA LEU A 38 0.73 -15.33 -17.01
C LEU A 38 1.37 -16.72 -17.25
N ALA A 39 1.68 -17.45 -16.18
CA ALA A 39 2.21 -18.82 -16.28
C ALA A 39 1.20 -19.76 -16.95
N VAL A 40 -0.11 -19.59 -16.68
CA VAL A 40 -1.16 -20.34 -17.37
C VAL A 40 -1.21 -20.00 -18.87
N LEU A 41 -1.14 -18.71 -19.24
CA LEU A 41 -1.07 -18.30 -20.65
C LEU A 41 0.15 -18.91 -21.34
N GLN A 42 1.32 -18.83 -20.72
CA GLN A 42 2.55 -19.42 -21.23
C GLN A 42 2.38 -20.94 -21.46
N THR A 43 1.86 -21.66 -20.48
CA THR A 43 1.61 -23.12 -20.61
C THR A 43 0.67 -23.43 -21.76
N ARG A 44 -0.35 -22.60 -21.99
CA ARG A 44 -1.30 -22.80 -23.11
C ARG A 44 -0.65 -22.51 -24.46
N VAL A 45 0.13 -21.45 -24.58
CA VAL A 45 0.90 -21.14 -25.80
C VAL A 45 1.82 -22.31 -26.14
N GLU A 46 2.56 -22.81 -25.15
CA GLU A 46 3.46 -23.96 -25.34
C GLU A 46 2.70 -25.25 -25.68
N ALA A 47 1.55 -25.49 -25.03
CA ALA A 47 0.72 -26.65 -25.34
C ALA A 47 0.15 -26.60 -26.76
N THR A 48 -0.32 -25.41 -27.19
CA THR A 48 -0.78 -25.18 -28.58
C THR A 48 0.35 -25.45 -29.56
N GLY A 49 1.55 -24.90 -29.31
CA GLY A 49 2.73 -25.17 -30.13
C GLY A 49 3.06 -26.67 -30.23
N ARG A 50 3.00 -27.39 -29.10
CA ARG A 50 3.20 -28.86 -29.07
C ARG A 50 2.13 -29.62 -29.84
N THR A 51 0.87 -29.22 -29.74
CA THR A 51 -0.24 -29.84 -30.49
C THR A 51 -0.01 -29.71 -31.98
N LEU A 52 0.31 -28.49 -32.46
CA LEU A 52 0.65 -28.24 -33.85
C LEU A 52 1.88 -28.99 -34.33
N SER A 53 2.91 -29.09 -33.46
CA SER A 53 4.13 -29.86 -33.74
C SER A 53 3.84 -31.35 -33.92
N ASN A 54 3.04 -31.93 -33.02
CA ASN A 54 2.65 -33.34 -33.15
C ASN A 54 1.83 -33.60 -34.41
N PHE A 55 0.90 -32.70 -34.72
CA PHE A 55 0.11 -32.81 -35.95
C PHE A 55 0.98 -32.64 -37.21
N SER A 56 1.91 -31.67 -37.20
CA SER A 56 2.86 -31.50 -38.31
C SER A 56 3.76 -32.74 -38.49
N ARG A 57 4.20 -33.37 -37.40
CA ARG A 57 4.98 -34.62 -37.48
C ARG A 57 4.15 -35.74 -38.08
N TYR A 58 2.91 -35.90 -37.65
CA TYR A 58 2.00 -36.89 -38.25
C TYR A 58 1.85 -36.66 -39.75
N VAL A 59 1.61 -35.41 -40.17
CA VAL A 59 1.52 -35.08 -41.60
C VAL A 59 2.83 -35.40 -42.33
N PHE A 60 3.99 -35.07 -41.74
CA PHE A 60 5.26 -35.40 -42.34
C PHE A 60 5.41 -36.90 -42.54
N GLU A 61 5.15 -37.73 -41.54
CA GLU A 61 5.30 -39.19 -41.63
C GLU A 61 4.31 -39.83 -42.63
N GLU A 62 3.06 -39.40 -42.67
CA GLU A 62 2.04 -40.00 -43.49
C GLU A 62 2.02 -39.49 -44.95
N THR A 63 2.45 -38.24 -45.20
CA THR A 63 2.31 -37.59 -46.49
C THR A 63 3.64 -37.41 -47.22
N VAL A 64 4.69 -36.99 -46.46
CA VAL A 64 5.99 -36.61 -47.09
C VAL A 64 7.00 -37.74 -46.99
N ASN A 65 7.10 -38.44 -45.90
CA ASN A 65 8.09 -39.49 -45.65
C ASN A 65 7.75 -40.79 -46.38
N ARG A 66 7.18 -40.65 -47.56
CA ARG A 66 6.83 -41.78 -48.45
C ARG A 66 8.00 -41.99 -49.45
N THR A 67 8.31 -43.24 -49.73
CA THR A 67 9.37 -43.60 -50.71
C THR A 67 9.22 -42.87 -52.03
N ALA A 68 7.99 -42.68 -52.53
CA ALA A 68 7.75 -42.00 -53.81
C ALA A 68 8.13 -40.51 -53.79
N VAL A 69 7.85 -39.79 -52.70
CA VAL A 69 8.19 -38.39 -52.50
C VAL A 69 9.72 -38.24 -52.36
N LEU A 70 10.32 -39.08 -51.48
CA LEU A 70 11.75 -39.07 -51.24
C LEU A 70 12.57 -39.43 -52.46
N ALA A 71 12.08 -40.36 -53.28
CA ALA A 71 12.75 -40.71 -54.56
C ALA A 71 12.74 -39.55 -55.56
N LEU A 72 11.65 -38.77 -55.65
CA LEU A 72 11.56 -37.59 -56.48
C LEU A 72 12.53 -36.49 -55.98
N MET A 73 12.63 -36.31 -54.66
CA MET A 73 13.57 -35.32 -54.08
C MET A 73 15.03 -35.73 -54.26
N LYS A 74 15.33 -37.04 -54.21
CA LYS A 74 16.67 -37.59 -54.54
C LYS A 74 17.02 -37.30 -56.01
N GLU A 75 16.07 -37.54 -56.94
CA GLU A 75 16.26 -37.22 -58.37
C GLU A 75 16.47 -35.70 -58.57
N ALA A 76 15.67 -34.84 -57.91
CA ALA A 76 15.72 -33.41 -58.00
C ALA A 76 17.07 -32.82 -57.49
N ALA A 77 17.61 -33.40 -56.43
CA ALA A 77 18.87 -32.90 -55.82
C ALA A 77 20.04 -32.90 -56.77
N THR A 78 20.09 -33.83 -57.75
CA THR A 78 21.21 -33.99 -58.69
C THR A 78 20.86 -33.59 -60.10
N ALA A 79 19.62 -33.30 -60.42
CA ALA A 79 19.12 -33.00 -61.78
C ALA A 79 19.51 -31.58 -62.24
N ASP A 80 19.55 -31.38 -63.55
CA ASP A 80 19.57 -30.06 -64.16
C ASP A 80 18.19 -29.38 -64.09
N GLU A 81 18.13 -28.08 -64.41
CA GLU A 81 16.89 -27.29 -64.21
C GLU A 81 15.75 -27.74 -65.14
N GLN A 82 16.06 -28.23 -66.31
CA GLN A 82 15.03 -28.74 -67.22
C GLN A 82 14.39 -30.03 -66.67
N THR A 83 15.22 -30.93 -66.17
CA THR A 83 14.76 -32.16 -65.47
C THR A 83 14.02 -31.85 -64.17
N ARG A 84 14.54 -30.89 -63.38
CA ARG A 84 13.90 -30.39 -62.16
C ARG A 84 12.47 -29.91 -62.43
N THR A 85 12.22 -29.23 -63.52
CA THR A 85 10.86 -28.77 -63.88
C THR A 85 9.88 -29.94 -64.04
N THR A 86 10.32 -31.04 -64.66
CA THR A 86 9.48 -32.25 -64.83
C THR A 86 9.27 -32.96 -63.48
N ILE A 87 10.31 -33.04 -62.66
CA ILE A 87 10.20 -33.65 -61.31
C ILE A 87 9.30 -32.82 -60.42
N ARG A 88 9.38 -31.49 -60.48
CA ARG A 88 8.54 -30.57 -59.72
C ARG A 88 7.05 -30.81 -60.02
N ALA A 89 6.68 -30.89 -61.30
CA ALA A 89 5.27 -31.19 -61.68
C ALA A 89 4.81 -32.58 -61.21
N ARG A 90 5.67 -33.59 -61.26
CA ARG A 90 5.33 -34.93 -60.71
C ARG A 90 5.15 -34.90 -59.19
N LEU A 91 6.03 -34.19 -58.46
CA LEU A 91 5.91 -34.04 -57.01
C LEU A 91 4.66 -33.27 -56.63
N GLU A 92 4.38 -32.17 -57.32
CA GLU A 92 3.16 -31.41 -57.16
C GLU A 92 1.92 -32.29 -57.31
N SER A 93 1.80 -33.02 -58.43
CA SER A 93 0.68 -33.94 -58.68
C SER A 93 0.55 -35.04 -57.61
N LEU A 94 1.68 -35.52 -57.06
CA LEU A 94 1.70 -36.60 -56.06
C LEU A 94 1.16 -36.14 -54.72
N VAL A 95 1.38 -34.87 -54.32
CA VAL A 95 1.01 -34.35 -52.97
C VAL A 95 -0.17 -33.39 -53.02
N SER A 96 -0.74 -33.09 -54.21
CA SER A 96 -1.85 -32.10 -54.33
C SER A 96 -3.10 -32.49 -53.56
N GLU A 97 -3.54 -33.74 -53.63
CA GLU A 97 -4.74 -34.20 -52.93
C GLU A 97 -4.56 -34.12 -51.41
N ASP A 98 -3.37 -34.53 -50.91
CA ASP A 98 -3.02 -34.42 -49.51
C ASP A 98 -3.01 -32.96 -49.08
N TYR A 99 -2.41 -32.04 -49.84
CA TYR A 99 -2.35 -30.63 -49.55
C TYR A 99 -3.72 -29.96 -49.52
N GLU A 100 -4.61 -30.23 -50.53
CA GLU A 100 -5.98 -29.75 -50.55
C GLU A 100 -6.78 -30.21 -49.33
N HIS A 101 -6.55 -31.46 -48.91
CA HIS A 101 -7.19 -31.99 -47.71
C HIS A 101 -6.70 -31.26 -46.45
N LEU A 102 -5.39 -31.00 -46.32
CA LEU A 102 -4.77 -30.33 -45.17
C LEU A 102 -5.15 -28.85 -45.08
N GLN A 103 -5.42 -28.17 -46.21
CA GLN A 103 -5.91 -26.78 -46.20
C GLN A 103 -7.22 -26.61 -45.43
N ARG A 104 -8.07 -27.64 -45.34
CA ARG A 104 -9.30 -27.62 -44.54
C ARG A 104 -9.02 -27.53 -43.03
N TYR A 105 -7.80 -27.83 -42.60
CA TYR A 105 -7.33 -27.74 -41.24
C TYR A 105 -6.39 -26.52 -41.02
N ASP A 106 -6.56 -25.47 -41.85
CA ASP A 106 -5.77 -24.26 -41.81
C ASP A 106 -4.26 -24.48 -42.03
N PHE A 107 -3.90 -25.58 -42.70
CA PHE A 107 -2.52 -25.85 -43.10
C PHE A 107 -2.13 -24.87 -44.20
N ARG A 108 -1.04 -24.12 -43.96
CA ARG A 108 -0.74 -22.96 -44.83
C ARG A 108 0.32 -23.26 -45.88
N GLN A 109 1.45 -23.78 -45.45
CA GLN A 109 2.57 -24.02 -46.32
C GLN A 109 2.98 -25.48 -46.32
N PHE A 110 3.23 -25.96 -47.51
CA PHE A 110 3.84 -27.20 -47.81
C PHE A 110 4.91 -26.89 -48.86
N HIS A 111 6.17 -26.75 -48.38
CA HIS A 111 7.23 -26.18 -49.18
C HIS A 111 8.47 -27.08 -49.11
N PHE A 112 8.87 -27.59 -50.26
CA PHE A 112 10.05 -28.43 -50.43
C PHE A 112 11.29 -27.57 -50.79
N GLN A 113 12.43 -27.89 -50.20
CA GLN A 113 13.69 -27.25 -50.48
C GLN A 113 14.77 -28.28 -50.82
N LEU A 114 15.71 -27.90 -51.67
CA LEU A 114 16.88 -28.68 -52.00
C LEU A 114 17.93 -28.60 -50.91
N PRO A 115 18.97 -29.48 -50.90
CA PRO A 115 20.03 -29.48 -49.86
C PRO A 115 20.81 -28.19 -49.77
N ASP A 116 20.89 -27.40 -50.84
CA ASP A 116 21.53 -26.09 -50.94
C ASP A 116 20.65 -24.91 -50.49
N ASN A 117 19.53 -25.18 -49.84
CA ASN A 117 18.50 -24.22 -49.42
C ASN A 117 17.73 -23.55 -50.57
N THR A 118 17.81 -24.06 -51.80
CA THR A 118 17.03 -23.55 -52.91
C THR A 118 15.57 -23.99 -52.75
N SER A 119 14.63 -23.06 -52.94
CA SER A 119 13.19 -23.36 -53.03
C SER A 119 12.86 -24.25 -54.21
N PHE A 120 12.37 -25.46 -53.97
CA PHE A 120 12.06 -26.41 -55.02
C PHE A 120 10.59 -26.37 -55.42
N LEU A 121 9.66 -26.55 -54.45
CA LEU A 121 8.23 -26.55 -54.74
C LEU A 121 7.46 -25.92 -53.56
N ARG A 122 6.68 -24.91 -53.86
CA ARG A 122 5.69 -24.32 -52.92
C ARG A 122 4.29 -24.71 -53.30
N MET A 123 3.60 -25.57 -52.56
CA MET A 123 2.25 -25.98 -52.89
C MET A 123 1.23 -24.84 -52.90
N HIS A 124 1.44 -23.78 -52.09
CA HIS A 124 0.59 -22.59 -52.06
C HIS A 124 0.93 -21.57 -53.18
N SER A 125 2.01 -21.76 -53.92
CA SER A 125 2.43 -20.88 -55.00
C SER A 125 3.44 -21.61 -55.93
N PRO A 126 2.95 -22.62 -56.68
CA PRO A 126 3.84 -23.52 -57.43
C PRO A 126 4.71 -22.83 -58.49
N ASP A 127 4.29 -21.67 -58.99
CA ASP A 127 5.00 -20.87 -59.96
C ASP A 127 6.19 -20.11 -59.39
N LYS A 128 6.34 -20.08 -58.06
CA LYS A 128 7.44 -19.38 -57.37
C LYS A 128 8.46 -20.36 -56.80
N PHE A 129 9.56 -20.58 -57.50
CA PHE A 129 10.63 -21.50 -57.13
C PHE A 129 11.98 -20.96 -57.55
N GLY A 130 13.06 -21.64 -57.12
CA GLY A 130 14.44 -21.34 -57.52
C GLY A 130 15.16 -20.25 -56.74
N ASP A 131 14.47 -19.61 -55.80
CA ASP A 131 15.12 -18.59 -54.93
C ASP A 131 15.94 -19.25 -53.82
N ASP A 132 17.09 -18.65 -53.52
CA ASP A 132 17.93 -19.02 -52.38
C ASP A 132 17.30 -18.55 -51.07
N LEU A 133 17.17 -19.47 -50.15
CA LEU A 133 16.57 -19.24 -48.83
C LEU A 133 17.64 -19.07 -47.73
N THR A 134 18.93 -19.20 -47.99
CA THR A 134 20.01 -19.25 -47.01
C THR A 134 20.03 -18.04 -46.05
N GLY A 135 19.77 -16.83 -46.56
CA GLY A 135 19.71 -15.61 -45.75
C GLY A 135 18.33 -15.24 -45.22
N VAL A 136 17.27 -16.06 -45.49
CA VAL A 136 15.86 -15.69 -45.25
C VAL A 136 15.13 -16.72 -44.41
N ARG A 137 15.57 -17.99 -44.48
CA ARG A 137 14.97 -19.13 -43.79
C ARG A 137 16.00 -19.88 -42.95
N GLU A 138 16.23 -19.35 -41.75
CA GLU A 138 17.20 -19.93 -40.84
C GLU A 138 16.81 -21.35 -40.42
N THR A 139 15.49 -21.63 -40.28
CA THR A 139 14.95 -22.97 -40.00
C THR A 139 15.34 -23.98 -41.06
N VAL A 140 15.26 -23.63 -42.37
CA VAL A 140 15.63 -24.48 -43.50
C VAL A 140 17.15 -24.70 -43.51
N ARG A 141 17.93 -23.65 -43.36
CA ARG A 141 19.40 -23.73 -43.31
C ARG A 141 19.85 -24.70 -42.20
N ILE A 142 19.33 -24.56 -40.98
CA ILE A 142 19.71 -25.42 -39.86
C ILE A 142 19.34 -26.88 -40.14
N VAL A 143 18.12 -27.15 -40.64
CA VAL A 143 17.73 -28.54 -40.96
C VAL A 143 18.59 -29.16 -42.02
N ASN A 144 18.94 -28.44 -43.10
CA ASN A 144 19.77 -28.95 -44.15
C ASN A 144 21.24 -29.17 -43.71
N GLU A 145 21.72 -28.38 -42.73
CA GLU A 145 23.06 -28.57 -42.14
C GLU A 145 23.10 -29.68 -41.11
N THR A 146 22.14 -29.67 -40.14
CA THR A 146 22.15 -30.60 -39.01
C THR A 146 21.43 -31.94 -39.27
N LYS A 147 20.56 -31.98 -40.27
CA LYS A 147 19.69 -33.11 -40.60
C LYS A 147 18.73 -33.50 -39.46
N GLU A 148 18.46 -32.56 -38.56
CA GLU A 148 17.53 -32.70 -37.44
C GLU A 148 16.32 -31.80 -37.65
N PRO A 149 15.10 -32.22 -37.27
CA PRO A 149 13.89 -31.39 -37.34
C PRO A 149 14.02 -30.12 -36.51
N VAL A 150 13.54 -28.99 -37.04
CA VAL A 150 13.51 -27.69 -36.35
C VAL A 150 12.10 -27.18 -36.28
N VAL A 151 11.71 -26.67 -35.09
CA VAL A 151 10.43 -25.98 -34.87
C VAL A 151 10.71 -24.60 -34.32
N ALA A 152 10.26 -23.57 -35.03
CA ALA A 152 10.40 -22.19 -34.57
C ALA A 152 9.34 -21.26 -35.15
N PHE A 153 9.09 -20.16 -34.42
CA PHE A 153 8.40 -19.03 -35.02
C PHE A 153 9.42 -18.22 -35.83
N GLU A 154 9.11 -18.00 -37.09
CA GLU A 154 9.94 -17.22 -37.99
C GLU A 154 9.08 -16.28 -38.85
N PRO A 155 9.31 -14.94 -38.75
CA PRO A 155 8.65 -14.00 -39.66
C PRO A 155 8.96 -14.37 -41.12
N GLY A 156 7.97 -14.27 -41.97
CA GLY A 156 8.12 -14.67 -43.36
C GLY A 156 7.96 -13.51 -44.34
N ARG A 157 8.58 -13.65 -45.55
CA ARG A 157 8.37 -12.69 -46.65
C ARG A 157 6.89 -12.55 -47.05
N ILE A 158 6.15 -13.65 -46.96
CA ILE A 158 4.71 -13.72 -47.35
C ILE A 158 3.83 -13.98 -46.12
N TYR A 159 4.22 -14.90 -45.22
CA TYR A 159 3.41 -15.32 -44.07
C TYR A 159 4.24 -15.48 -42.83
N ASN A 160 3.69 -15.02 -41.73
CA ASN A 160 4.21 -15.26 -40.37
C ASN A 160 3.63 -16.58 -39.85
N ALA A 161 4.48 -17.48 -39.44
CA ALA A 161 4.05 -18.80 -38.99
C ALA A 161 5.00 -19.45 -37.99
N TYR A 162 4.45 -20.37 -37.20
CA TYR A 162 5.27 -21.43 -36.63
C TYR A 162 5.61 -22.42 -37.74
N ARG A 163 6.91 -22.61 -37.94
CA ARG A 163 7.47 -23.46 -38.98
C ARG A 163 7.97 -24.76 -38.37
N PHE A 164 7.60 -25.85 -39.05
CA PHE A 164 8.01 -27.21 -38.72
C PHE A 164 8.80 -27.71 -39.92
N VAL A 165 10.11 -27.73 -39.83
CA VAL A 165 10.95 -28.12 -40.93
C VAL A 165 11.58 -29.48 -40.67
N TYR A 166 11.46 -30.39 -41.62
CA TYR A 166 11.89 -31.76 -41.50
C TYR A 166 12.92 -32.09 -42.61
N PRO A 167 14.01 -32.83 -42.29
CA PRO A 167 14.94 -33.30 -43.30
C PRO A 167 14.32 -34.41 -44.13
N LEU A 168 14.64 -34.43 -45.42
CA LEU A 168 14.23 -35.50 -46.38
C LEU A 168 15.40 -36.48 -46.51
N ILE A 169 15.27 -37.66 -45.90
CA ILE A 169 16.32 -38.66 -45.81
C ILE A 169 15.82 -39.95 -46.46
N LEU A 170 16.60 -40.48 -47.43
CA LEU A 170 16.33 -41.78 -48.05
C LEU A 170 17.64 -42.57 -48.04
N ASP A 171 17.57 -43.82 -47.61
CA ASP A 171 18.73 -44.73 -47.48
C ASP A 171 19.93 -44.16 -46.69
N GLY A 172 19.63 -43.28 -45.69
CA GLY A 172 20.61 -42.62 -44.87
C GLY A 172 21.24 -41.35 -45.44
N GLU A 173 20.87 -41.00 -46.68
CA GLU A 173 21.39 -39.81 -47.39
C GLU A 173 20.33 -38.69 -47.40
N HIS A 174 20.79 -37.42 -47.26
CA HIS A 174 19.97 -36.24 -47.20
C HIS A 174 19.74 -35.62 -48.57
N TYR A 175 18.48 -35.35 -48.91
CA TYR A 175 18.08 -34.84 -50.25
C TYR A 175 17.30 -33.52 -50.18
N GLY A 176 17.36 -32.80 -49.06
CA GLY A 176 16.71 -31.52 -48.83
C GLY A 176 15.81 -31.53 -47.62
N SER A 177 14.92 -30.57 -47.56
CA SER A 177 13.97 -30.41 -46.44
C SER A 177 12.57 -30.12 -46.91
N VAL A 178 11.60 -30.26 -46.00
CA VAL A 178 10.24 -29.81 -46.22
C VAL A 178 9.81 -28.92 -45.05
N GLU A 179 9.25 -27.76 -45.34
CA GLU A 179 8.64 -26.85 -44.37
C GLU A 179 7.12 -27.10 -44.39
N LEU A 180 6.60 -27.40 -43.22
CA LEU A 180 5.17 -27.46 -42.94
C LEU A 180 4.84 -26.28 -42.01
N SER A 181 3.74 -25.53 -42.30
CA SER A 181 3.38 -24.42 -41.40
C SER A 181 1.86 -24.23 -41.33
N PHE A 182 1.45 -23.74 -40.16
CA PHE A 182 0.05 -23.37 -39.89
C PHE A 182 -0.09 -21.86 -39.87
N SER A 183 -1.31 -21.37 -40.18
CA SER A 183 -1.60 -19.95 -40.03
C SER A 183 -1.57 -19.54 -38.56
N MET A 184 -1.23 -18.31 -38.28
CA MET A 184 -1.37 -17.76 -36.91
C MET A 184 -2.82 -17.72 -36.45
N ASN A 185 -3.78 -17.68 -37.42
CA ASN A 185 -5.19 -17.77 -37.09
C ASN A 185 -5.54 -19.11 -36.43
N SER A 186 -5.02 -20.24 -36.97
CA SER A 186 -5.18 -21.56 -36.35
C SER A 186 -4.66 -21.58 -34.92
N PHE A 187 -3.49 -20.96 -34.68
CA PHE A 187 -2.91 -20.88 -33.37
C PHE A 187 -3.83 -20.10 -32.39
N LEU A 188 -4.34 -18.95 -32.80
CA LEU A 188 -5.24 -18.12 -31.99
C LEU A 188 -6.58 -18.81 -31.76
N ASN A 189 -7.13 -19.53 -32.79
CA ASN A 189 -8.36 -20.29 -32.65
C ASN A 189 -8.26 -21.38 -31.58
N ILE A 190 -7.14 -22.11 -31.55
CA ILE A 190 -6.88 -23.10 -30.47
C ILE A 190 -6.78 -22.42 -29.10
N LEU A 191 -6.04 -21.32 -29.01
CA LEU A 191 -5.93 -20.55 -27.73
C LEU A 191 -7.28 -20.07 -27.25
N SER A 192 -8.11 -19.51 -28.12
CA SER A 192 -9.44 -18.98 -27.77
C SER A 192 -10.43 -20.05 -27.30
N GLN A 193 -10.27 -21.30 -27.79
CA GLN A 193 -11.04 -22.44 -27.29
C GLN A 193 -10.62 -22.88 -25.89
N LEU A 194 -9.35 -22.66 -25.51
CA LEU A 194 -8.82 -23.04 -24.18
C LEU A 194 -9.18 -22.02 -23.10
N GLU A 195 -9.37 -20.76 -23.48
CA GLU A 195 -9.77 -19.70 -22.54
C GLU A 195 -10.51 -18.58 -23.27
N LYS A 196 -11.60 -18.11 -22.66
CA LYS A 196 -12.36 -16.97 -23.17
C LYS A 196 -11.61 -15.69 -22.89
N ALA A 197 -10.83 -15.23 -23.87
CA ALA A 197 -10.10 -13.97 -23.85
C ALA A 197 -10.03 -13.40 -25.27
N ASP A 198 -9.85 -12.09 -25.36
CA ASP A 198 -9.59 -11.40 -26.63
C ASP A 198 -8.08 -11.49 -26.89
N TYR A 199 -7.70 -12.26 -27.90
CA TYR A 199 -6.30 -12.46 -28.25
C TYR A 199 -5.89 -11.56 -29.40
N TYR A 200 -4.73 -10.90 -29.23
CA TYR A 200 -4.04 -10.10 -30.26
C TYR A 200 -2.69 -10.72 -30.52
N PHE A 201 -2.29 -10.80 -31.79
CA PHE A 201 -0.97 -11.20 -32.20
C PHE A 201 -0.25 -10.03 -32.86
N GLY A 202 0.77 -9.50 -32.21
CA GLY A 202 1.59 -8.41 -32.70
C GLY A 202 2.98 -8.87 -33.05
N ILE A 203 3.53 -8.38 -34.17
CA ILE A 203 4.89 -8.68 -34.62
C ILE A 203 5.70 -7.40 -34.53
N ARG A 204 6.93 -7.49 -34.05
CA ARG A 204 7.84 -6.33 -34.00
C ARG A 204 8.09 -5.81 -35.42
N ARG A 205 7.93 -4.51 -35.62
CA ARG A 205 8.09 -3.81 -36.88
C ARG A 205 9.48 -4.11 -37.51
N ASN A 206 10.55 -3.99 -36.74
CA ASN A 206 11.91 -4.25 -37.21
C ASN A 206 12.18 -5.71 -37.60
N ALA A 207 11.42 -6.66 -37.08
CA ALA A 207 11.54 -8.07 -37.47
C ALA A 207 10.89 -8.38 -38.82
N VAL A 208 10.02 -7.52 -39.31
CA VAL A 208 9.24 -7.72 -40.54
C VAL A 208 9.72 -6.81 -41.68
N GLU A 209 9.92 -5.53 -41.43
CA GLU A 209 10.23 -4.51 -42.46
C GLU A 209 11.51 -4.79 -43.25
N SER A 210 12.45 -5.51 -42.65
CA SER A 210 13.71 -5.87 -43.29
C SER A 210 13.61 -7.07 -44.25
N ILE A 211 12.52 -7.85 -44.21
CA ILE A 211 12.41 -9.12 -44.92
C ILE A 211 11.22 -9.22 -45.88
N ILE A 212 10.16 -8.39 -45.70
CA ILE A 212 8.94 -8.42 -46.54
C ILE A 212 9.21 -7.81 -47.93
N PHE A 213 8.53 -8.33 -48.93
CA PHE A 213 8.48 -7.71 -50.24
C PHE A 213 7.67 -6.40 -50.20
N GLU A 214 8.01 -5.45 -51.08
CA GLU A 214 7.35 -4.13 -51.14
C GLU A 214 5.82 -4.27 -51.39
N ASP A 215 5.43 -5.21 -52.23
CA ASP A 215 4.03 -5.50 -52.58
C ASP A 215 3.24 -6.10 -51.40
N ASP A 216 3.90 -6.77 -50.49
CA ASP A 216 3.28 -7.43 -49.33
C ASP A 216 3.19 -6.52 -48.08
N ARG A 217 3.73 -5.28 -48.11
CA ARG A 217 3.61 -4.32 -47.01
C ARG A 217 2.19 -3.97 -46.64
N THR A 218 1.29 -3.99 -47.60
CA THR A 218 -0.15 -3.70 -47.41
C THR A 218 -0.87 -4.73 -46.52
N ARG A 219 -0.25 -5.90 -46.25
CA ARG A 219 -0.77 -6.93 -45.35
C ARG A 219 -0.69 -6.51 -43.89
N TYR A 220 0.20 -5.58 -43.57
CA TYR A 220 0.41 -5.14 -42.22
C TYR A 220 -0.25 -3.81 -41.96
N MET A 221 -0.64 -3.60 -40.72
CA MET A 221 -1.13 -2.34 -40.22
C MET A 221 -0.56 -2.07 -38.82
N ASP A 222 -0.54 -0.81 -38.42
CA ASP A 222 -0.10 -0.44 -37.09
C ASP A 222 -0.96 -1.11 -36.03
N SER A 223 -0.34 -1.65 -34.98
CA SER A 223 -1.07 -2.22 -33.88
C SER A 223 -1.73 -1.13 -33.04
N CYS A 224 -2.87 -1.46 -32.42
CA CYS A 224 -3.58 -0.53 -31.55
C CYS A 224 -2.93 -0.38 -30.15
N PHE A 225 -1.90 -1.16 -29.85
CA PHE A 225 -1.26 -1.15 -28.53
C PHE A 225 0.18 -0.57 -28.52
N SER A 226 0.86 -0.51 -29.67
CA SER A 226 2.17 0.13 -29.77
C SER A 226 2.58 0.34 -31.25
N PRO A 227 3.20 1.49 -31.59
CA PRO A 227 3.70 1.74 -32.96
C PRO A 227 4.89 0.86 -33.35
N GLU A 228 5.57 0.23 -32.37
CA GLU A 228 6.67 -0.73 -32.61
C GLU A 228 6.18 -2.09 -33.07
N PHE A 229 4.88 -2.36 -33.00
CA PHE A 229 4.28 -3.61 -33.39
C PHE A 229 3.32 -3.41 -34.56
N LEU A 230 3.27 -4.43 -35.40
CA LEU A 230 2.34 -4.52 -36.54
C LEU A 230 1.36 -5.67 -36.32
N PHE A 231 0.13 -5.50 -36.80
CA PHE A 231 -0.82 -6.57 -36.99
C PHE A 231 -0.73 -7.12 -38.42
N ASP A 232 -0.81 -8.44 -38.55
CA ASP A 232 -1.09 -9.08 -39.83
C ASP A 232 -2.59 -9.02 -40.08
N ARG A 233 -3.03 -8.48 -41.23
CA ARG A 233 -4.45 -8.31 -41.60
C ARG A 233 -5.23 -9.63 -41.69
N GLU A 234 -4.53 -10.75 -41.86
CA GLU A 234 -5.17 -12.08 -41.84
C GLU A 234 -5.52 -12.53 -40.42
N VAL A 235 -4.96 -11.89 -39.39
CA VAL A 235 -5.08 -12.26 -37.97
C VAL A 235 -5.61 -11.09 -37.16
N LEU A 236 -6.43 -10.24 -37.78
CA LEU A 236 -7.00 -9.09 -37.08
C LEU A 236 -7.97 -9.56 -35.99
N PRO A 237 -7.85 -8.99 -34.79
CA PRO A 237 -8.81 -9.28 -33.76
C PRO A 237 -10.17 -8.71 -34.06
N GLU A 238 -11.22 -9.46 -33.75
CA GLU A 238 -12.64 -9.03 -33.88
C GLU A 238 -13.04 -8.03 -32.78
N TYR A 239 -12.14 -7.76 -31.83
CA TYR A 239 -12.43 -7.03 -30.58
C TYR A 239 -11.82 -5.62 -30.60
N ASP A 240 -12.57 -4.64 -30.10
CA ASP A 240 -12.09 -3.26 -29.96
C ASP A 240 -11.68 -2.96 -28.49
N ASN A 241 -10.43 -3.25 -28.16
CA ASN A 241 -9.82 -2.83 -26.90
C ASN A 241 -8.87 -1.62 -27.06
N LYS A 242 -8.94 -0.88 -28.18
CA LYS A 242 -8.08 0.28 -28.44
C LYS A 242 -8.12 1.31 -27.30
N GLY A 243 -9.32 1.67 -26.85
CA GLY A 243 -9.47 2.60 -25.75
C GLY A 243 -8.93 2.09 -24.40
N LEU A 244 -8.81 0.77 -24.20
CA LEU A 244 -8.10 0.20 -23.04
C LEU A 244 -6.61 0.43 -23.18
N PHE A 245 -6.00 0.08 -24.31
CA PHE A 245 -4.56 0.20 -24.55
C PHE A 245 -4.09 1.66 -24.50
N GLU A 246 -4.85 2.60 -25.08
CA GLU A 246 -4.56 4.04 -25.00
C GLU A 246 -4.53 4.54 -23.54
N LYS A 247 -5.50 4.12 -22.72
CA LYS A 247 -5.58 4.51 -21.30
C LYS A 247 -4.51 3.88 -20.41
N THR A 248 -3.97 2.75 -20.83
CA THR A 248 -3.01 1.97 -20.04
C THR A 248 -1.62 1.90 -20.68
N ALA A 249 -1.32 2.81 -21.59
CA ALA A 249 -0.03 2.87 -22.29
C ALA A 249 1.16 2.89 -21.32
N ASP A 250 1.05 3.66 -20.21
CA ASP A 250 2.08 3.73 -19.18
C ASP A 250 2.37 2.38 -18.47
N LEU A 251 1.40 1.46 -18.48
CA LEU A 251 1.56 0.11 -17.91
C LEU A 251 2.00 -0.91 -18.97
N LEU A 252 1.52 -0.75 -20.19
CA LEU A 252 1.75 -1.69 -21.29
C LEU A 252 3.11 -1.49 -21.95
N HIS A 253 3.49 -0.25 -22.29
CA HIS A 253 4.72 0.02 -23.02
C HIS A 253 5.98 -0.48 -22.30
N PRO A 254 6.17 -0.31 -20.97
CA PRO A 254 7.33 -0.88 -20.28
C PRO A 254 7.45 -2.42 -20.43
N ILE A 255 6.30 -3.13 -20.50
CA ILE A 255 6.30 -4.58 -20.74
C ILE A 255 6.74 -4.87 -22.17
N LEU A 256 6.18 -4.16 -23.15
CA LEU A 256 6.50 -4.34 -24.56
C LEU A 256 7.98 -4.04 -24.87
N ASP A 257 8.50 -2.97 -24.27
CA ASP A 257 9.89 -2.52 -24.45
C ASP A 257 10.90 -3.50 -23.83
N SER A 258 10.53 -4.07 -22.64
CA SER A 258 11.40 -5.04 -21.96
C SER A 258 11.62 -6.33 -22.75
N GLY A 259 10.67 -6.69 -23.62
CA GLY A 259 10.66 -7.98 -24.31
C GLY A 259 10.47 -9.18 -23.37
N GLN A 260 10.00 -8.94 -22.16
CA GLN A 260 9.72 -9.98 -21.15
C GLN A 260 8.22 -10.15 -20.93
N ASN A 261 7.81 -11.38 -20.66
CA ASN A 261 6.43 -11.69 -20.35
C ASN A 261 5.97 -10.89 -19.13
N GLY A 262 4.76 -10.35 -19.18
CA GLY A 262 4.23 -9.52 -18.10
C GLY A 262 2.72 -9.35 -18.19
N GLY A 263 2.17 -8.66 -17.21
CA GLY A 263 0.74 -8.38 -17.21
C GLY A 263 0.35 -7.32 -16.20
N TYR A 264 -0.83 -6.75 -16.39
CA TYR A 264 -1.41 -5.77 -15.50
C TYR A 264 -2.94 -5.86 -15.50
N ALA A 265 -3.57 -5.20 -14.55
CA ALA A 265 -5.02 -5.07 -14.50
C ALA A 265 -5.43 -3.61 -14.47
N ALA A 266 -6.48 -3.27 -15.22
CA ALA A 266 -7.02 -1.91 -15.30
C ALA A 266 -8.56 -1.91 -15.39
N MET A 267 -9.17 -0.77 -15.06
CA MET A 267 -10.62 -0.57 -15.24
C MET A 267 -10.91 -0.06 -16.65
N HIS A 268 -11.81 -0.75 -17.37
CA HIS A 268 -12.27 -0.33 -18.68
C HIS A 268 -13.76 -0.66 -18.83
N GLN A 269 -14.55 0.33 -19.27
CA GLN A 269 -16.01 0.19 -19.53
C GLN A 269 -16.78 -0.46 -18.35
N GLY A 270 -16.44 -0.08 -17.11
CA GLY A 270 -17.12 -0.58 -15.91
C GLY A 270 -16.69 -1.97 -15.43
N SER A 271 -15.83 -2.67 -16.17
CA SER A 271 -15.26 -3.96 -15.77
C SER A 271 -13.75 -3.87 -15.52
N ARG A 272 -13.22 -4.80 -14.73
CA ARG A 272 -11.79 -4.95 -14.56
C ARG A 272 -11.25 -5.90 -15.62
N LYS A 273 -10.35 -5.39 -16.44
CA LYS A 273 -9.66 -6.15 -17.46
C LYS A 273 -8.29 -6.60 -16.96
N LEU A 274 -7.95 -7.84 -17.19
CA LEU A 274 -6.61 -8.40 -17.06
C LEU A 274 -5.97 -8.41 -18.44
N VAL A 275 -4.82 -7.79 -18.57
CA VAL A 275 -4.00 -7.76 -19.80
C VAL A 275 -2.73 -8.54 -19.53
N LEU A 276 -2.47 -9.56 -20.33
CA LEU A 276 -1.29 -10.41 -20.27
C LEU A 276 -0.54 -10.34 -21.59
N VAL A 277 0.77 -10.22 -21.53
CA VAL A 277 1.66 -10.18 -22.69
C VAL A 277 2.61 -11.37 -22.63
N HIS A 278 2.60 -12.20 -23.65
CA HIS A 278 3.53 -13.33 -23.80
C HIS A 278 4.32 -13.17 -25.08
N PHE A 279 5.65 -13.08 -24.97
CA PHE A 279 6.54 -12.92 -26.11
C PHE A 279 6.86 -14.24 -26.79
N VAL A 280 6.84 -14.17 -28.12
CA VAL A 280 7.29 -15.23 -29.00
C VAL A 280 8.72 -14.90 -29.46
N LYS A 281 9.63 -15.84 -29.24
CA LYS A 281 11.04 -15.69 -29.57
C LYS A 281 11.41 -16.40 -30.87
N ASP A 282 12.34 -15.82 -31.60
CA ASP A 282 12.98 -16.48 -32.75
C ASP A 282 13.99 -17.56 -32.29
N LEU A 283 14.63 -18.22 -33.25
CA LEU A 283 15.67 -19.22 -33.03
C LEU A 283 16.87 -18.69 -32.19
N ASN A 284 17.12 -17.39 -32.24
CA ASN A 284 18.23 -16.74 -31.52
C ASN A 284 17.78 -16.24 -30.12
N GLY A 285 16.56 -16.57 -29.69
CA GLY A 285 16.01 -16.16 -28.41
C GLY A 285 15.54 -14.69 -28.35
N ARG A 286 15.48 -13.99 -29.49
CA ARG A 286 15.05 -12.59 -29.55
C ARG A 286 13.51 -12.52 -29.57
N PRO A 287 12.89 -11.62 -28.79
CA PRO A 287 11.45 -11.44 -28.80
C PRO A 287 11.01 -10.71 -30.09
N VAL A 288 10.48 -11.44 -31.05
CA VAL A 288 10.08 -10.93 -32.40
C VAL A 288 8.59 -10.71 -32.55
N ALA A 289 7.79 -11.32 -31.69
CA ALA A 289 6.34 -11.15 -31.68
C ALA A 289 5.77 -11.29 -30.26
N CYS A 290 4.51 -10.97 -30.06
CA CYS A 290 3.82 -11.22 -28.79
C CYS A 290 2.36 -11.57 -28.99
N PHE A 291 1.83 -12.38 -28.06
CA PHE A 291 0.42 -12.52 -27.80
C PHE A 291 0.03 -11.55 -26.70
N VAL A 292 -1.04 -10.77 -26.92
CA VAL A 292 -1.68 -9.95 -25.89
C VAL A 292 -3.06 -10.54 -25.64
N ALA A 293 -3.29 -11.03 -24.43
CA ALA A 293 -4.58 -11.59 -24.03
C ALA A 293 -5.30 -10.59 -23.10
N VAL A 294 -6.53 -10.25 -23.46
CA VAL A 294 -7.39 -9.35 -22.65
C VAL A 294 -8.62 -10.14 -22.19
N SER A 295 -8.83 -10.21 -20.90
CA SER A 295 -9.98 -10.91 -20.32
C SER A 295 -10.64 -10.11 -19.21
N ASP A 296 -11.94 -10.30 -18.99
CA ASP A 296 -12.62 -9.84 -17.79
C ASP A 296 -12.16 -10.66 -16.59
N ASP A 297 -11.85 -9.98 -15.47
CA ASP A 297 -11.41 -10.67 -14.28
C ASP A 297 -12.20 -10.24 -13.03
N THR A 298 -13.01 -11.19 -12.53
CA THR A 298 -13.81 -11.01 -11.33
C THR A 298 -13.01 -11.23 -10.04
N VAL A 299 -11.93 -12.00 -10.09
CA VAL A 299 -11.10 -12.32 -8.90
C VAL A 299 -10.36 -11.08 -8.42
N LEU A 300 -9.74 -10.35 -9.34
CA LEU A 300 -9.06 -9.08 -9.02
C LEU A 300 -10.06 -8.00 -8.54
N SER A 301 -11.29 -8.01 -9.06
CA SER A 301 -12.36 -7.14 -8.56
C SER A 301 -12.75 -7.49 -7.13
N ASN A 302 -12.83 -8.78 -6.79
CA ASN A 302 -13.09 -9.25 -5.44
C ASN A 302 -11.94 -8.87 -4.49
N TYR A 303 -10.68 -9.06 -4.88
CA TYR A 303 -9.52 -8.64 -4.06
C TYR A 303 -9.55 -7.15 -3.74
N LEU A 304 -9.91 -6.29 -4.72
CA LEU A 304 -10.06 -4.86 -4.46
C LEU A 304 -11.20 -4.56 -3.49
N ARG A 305 -12.37 -5.20 -3.70
CA ARG A 305 -13.52 -5.02 -2.80
C ARG A 305 -13.16 -5.42 -1.36
N ASP A 306 -12.55 -6.58 -1.20
CA ASP A 306 -12.16 -7.10 0.12
C ASP A 306 -11.13 -6.17 0.78
N TYR A 307 -10.15 -5.68 0.03
CA TYR A 307 -9.20 -4.68 0.48
C TYR A 307 -9.89 -3.40 0.98
N LEU A 308 -10.85 -2.84 0.21
CA LEU A 308 -11.57 -1.63 0.60
C LEU A 308 -12.45 -1.86 1.84
N VAL A 309 -13.08 -3.03 1.96
CA VAL A 309 -13.88 -3.41 3.14
C VAL A 309 -12.99 -3.51 4.38
N ILE A 310 -11.86 -4.20 4.29
CA ILE A 310 -10.93 -4.34 5.42
C ILE A 310 -10.37 -2.98 5.86
N ILE A 311 -10.00 -2.11 4.91
CA ILE A 311 -9.58 -0.73 5.23
C ILE A 311 -10.71 0.03 5.92
N GLY A 312 -11.94 -0.02 5.37
CA GLY A 312 -13.08 0.65 5.96
C GLY A 312 -13.35 0.21 7.40
N ILE A 313 -13.33 -1.09 7.66
CA ILE A 313 -13.46 -1.65 9.01
C ILE A 313 -12.31 -1.19 9.93
N SER A 314 -11.07 -1.22 9.45
CA SER A 314 -9.90 -0.81 10.22
C SER A 314 -9.97 0.67 10.62
N VAL A 315 -10.40 1.53 9.71
CA VAL A 315 -10.61 2.97 9.96
C VAL A 315 -11.74 3.17 10.98
N ALA A 316 -12.87 2.45 10.84
CA ALA A 316 -13.98 2.56 11.77
C ALA A 316 -13.59 2.13 13.20
N ILE A 317 -12.88 1.02 13.34
CA ILE A 317 -12.35 0.55 14.63
C ILE A 317 -11.41 1.60 15.23
N PHE A 318 -10.48 2.13 14.44
CA PHE A 318 -9.54 3.15 14.91
C PHE A 318 -10.26 4.41 15.41
N LEU A 319 -11.23 4.92 14.64
CA LEU A 319 -12.00 6.11 15.03
C LEU A 319 -12.80 5.87 16.32
N THR A 320 -13.39 4.69 16.47
CA THR A 320 -14.14 4.31 17.67
C THR A 320 -13.23 4.25 18.90
N LEU A 321 -12.11 3.57 18.82
CA LEU A 321 -11.15 3.45 19.91
C LEU A 321 -10.51 4.81 20.26
N PHE A 322 -10.19 5.61 19.26
CA PHE A 322 -9.65 6.95 19.44
C PHE A 322 -10.65 7.88 20.11
N GLY A 323 -11.93 7.84 19.70
CA GLY A 323 -13.01 8.58 20.32
C GLY A 323 -13.24 8.18 21.78
N ALA A 324 -13.26 6.88 22.06
CA ALA A 324 -13.37 6.36 23.43
C ALA A 324 -12.20 6.82 24.31
N ALA A 325 -10.97 6.77 23.79
CA ALA A 325 -9.79 7.25 24.51
C ALA A 325 -9.87 8.75 24.82
N LEU A 326 -10.39 9.57 23.92
CA LEU A 326 -10.60 11.00 24.15
C LEU A 326 -11.65 11.27 25.24
N ILE A 327 -12.74 10.50 25.25
CA ILE A 327 -13.80 10.62 26.28
C ILE A 327 -13.23 10.25 27.65
N LEU A 328 -12.57 9.10 27.77
CA LEU A 328 -11.95 8.65 29.02
C LEU A 328 -10.93 9.66 29.54
N PHE A 329 -10.15 10.26 28.65
CA PHE A 329 -9.19 11.29 29.01
C PHE A 329 -9.88 12.54 29.58
N ARG A 330 -10.96 13.01 28.95
CA ARG A 330 -11.75 14.16 29.45
C ARG A 330 -12.37 13.87 30.82
N GLU A 331 -12.92 12.68 31.03
CA GLU A 331 -13.49 12.30 32.31
C GLU A 331 -12.41 12.25 33.41
N ARG A 332 -11.23 11.73 33.12
CA ARG A 332 -10.10 11.72 34.06
C ARG A 332 -9.65 13.14 34.46
N GLU A 333 -9.61 14.08 33.54
CA GLU A 333 -9.28 15.49 33.83
C GLU A 333 -10.34 16.14 34.74
N LYS A 334 -11.64 15.91 34.48
CA LYS A 334 -12.72 16.38 35.33
C LYS A 334 -12.61 15.81 36.78
N MET A 335 -12.33 14.51 36.89
CA MET A 335 -12.12 13.87 38.18
C MET A 335 -10.96 14.46 38.98
N LYS A 336 -9.85 14.81 38.33
CA LYS A 336 -8.73 15.50 38.99
C LYS A 336 -9.13 16.87 39.51
N HIS A 337 -9.89 17.67 38.75
CA HIS A 337 -10.36 18.98 39.21
C HIS A 337 -11.28 18.89 40.44
N LEU A 338 -12.20 17.94 40.45
CA LEU A 338 -13.08 17.68 41.58
C LEU A 338 -12.30 17.23 42.83
N SER A 339 -11.16 16.57 42.66
CA SER A 339 -10.28 16.10 43.75
C SER A 339 -9.34 17.17 44.33
N LEU A 340 -9.28 18.40 43.82
CA LEU A 340 -8.35 19.45 44.25
C LEU A 340 -9.03 20.62 44.97
N THR A 341 -10.33 20.62 45.10
CA THR A 341 -11.11 21.66 45.78
C THR A 341 -11.87 21.09 46.99
N ASP A 342 -12.05 21.87 48.01
CA ASP A 342 -12.93 21.56 49.13
C ASP A 342 -14.40 21.84 48.74
N MET A 343 -15.24 20.81 48.86
CA MET A 343 -16.64 20.86 48.40
C MET A 343 -17.51 21.88 49.13
N LEU A 344 -17.19 22.20 50.42
CA LEU A 344 -17.97 23.14 51.20
C LEU A 344 -17.61 24.60 50.91
N THR A 345 -16.32 24.88 50.83
CA THR A 345 -15.82 26.26 50.76
C THR A 345 -15.50 26.70 49.34
N GLY A 346 -15.30 25.77 48.40
CA GLY A 346 -14.88 26.04 47.03
C GLY A 346 -13.41 26.43 46.89
N LEU A 347 -12.68 26.55 48.00
CA LEU A 347 -11.24 26.80 48.04
C LEU A 347 -10.45 25.54 47.69
N ARG A 348 -9.16 25.66 47.53
CA ARG A 348 -8.26 24.50 47.35
C ARG A 348 -8.32 23.62 48.61
N ASN A 349 -8.27 22.31 48.44
CA ASN A 349 -8.12 21.39 49.56
C ASN A 349 -6.66 21.19 49.95
N ARG A 350 -6.41 20.48 51.04
CA ARG A 350 -5.05 20.18 51.56
C ARG A 350 -4.13 19.56 50.52
N THR A 351 -4.64 18.61 49.73
CA THR A 351 -3.87 17.92 48.65
C THR A 351 -3.38 18.92 47.60
N ALA A 352 -4.25 19.84 47.19
CA ALA A 352 -3.90 20.88 46.22
C ALA A 352 -2.86 21.87 46.80
N LEU A 353 -3.07 22.28 48.07
CA LEU A 353 -2.15 23.21 48.73
C LEU A 353 -0.73 22.64 48.92
N VAL A 354 -0.62 21.37 49.31
CA VAL A 354 0.69 20.69 49.43
C VAL A 354 1.41 20.69 48.08
N GLY A 355 0.73 20.32 47.00
CA GLY A 355 1.33 20.31 45.67
C GLY A 355 1.74 21.71 45.15
N ILE A 356 1.00 22.76 45.55
CA ILE A 356 1.37 24.15 45.24
C ILE A 356 2.54 24.60 46.07
N LEU A 357 2.52 24.30 47.40
CA LEU A 357 3.60 24.66 48.30
C LEU A 357 4.93 24.07 47.85
N GLU A 358 4.94 22.81 47.40
CA GLU A 358 6.12 22.16 46.84
C GLU A 358 6.66 22.94 45.62
N GLN A 359 5.79 23.33 44.71
CA GLN A 359 6.16 24.10 43.53
C GLN A 359 6.70 25.50 43.88
N GLU A 360 6.07 26.21 44.86
CA GLU A 360 6.50 27.53 45.24
C GLU A 360 7.82 27.47 46.03
N MET A 361 8.07 26.45 46.87
CA MET A 361 9.37 26.25 47.53
C MET A 361 10.49 26.00 46.49
N ASP A 362 10.23 25.23 45.45
CA ASP A 362 11.16 25.04 44.33
C ASP A 362 11.40 26.36 43.56
N ARG A 363 10.36 27.20 43.45
CA ARG A 363 10.49 28.54 42.84
C ARG A 363 11.34 29.47 43.68
N VAL A 364 11.17 29.48 45.03
CA VAL A 364 12.03 30.23 45.95
C VAL A 364 13.49 29.86 45.76
N LYS A 365 13.81 28.55 45.76
CA LYS A 365 15.18 28.05 45.53
C LYS A 365 15.79 28.50 44.22
N ARG A 366 14.98 28.64 43.17
CA ARG A 366 15.44 28.97 41.83
C ARG A 366 15.60 30.46 41.57
N TYR A 367 14.72 31.27 42.16
CA TYR A 367 14.60 32.71 41.82
C TYR A 367 14.86 33.63 42.99
N ASP A 368 15.20 33.10 44.17
CA ASP A 368 15.42 33.84 45.41
C ASP A 368 14.25 34.78 45.79
N LYS A 369 13.00 34.30 45.55
CA LYS A 369 11.79 35.06 45.83
C LYS A 369 11.22 34.65 47.17
N PRO A 370 10.87 35.59 48.09
CA PRO A 370 10.36 35.25 49.39
C PRO A 370 8.98 34.59 49.34
N LEU A 371 8.74 33.61 50.21
CA LEU A 371 7.46 32.94 50.40
C LEU A 371 7.09 32.99 51.85
N SER A 372 5.91 33.49 52.19
CA SER A 372 5.34 33.43 53.54
C SER A 372 4.10 32.54 53.57
N VAL A 373 3.85 31.89 54.70
CA VAL A 373 2.75 30.93 54.90
C VAL A 373 1.99 31.34 56.14
N MET A 374 0.65 31.46 55.97
CA MET A 374 -0.28 31.70 57.07
C MET A 374 -1.08 30.45 57.36
N MET A 375 -1.05 29.97 58.62
CA MET A 375 -1.99 29.00 59.13
C MET A 375 -3.10 29.76 59.91
N ILE A 376 -4.32 29.54 59.53
CA ILE A 376 -5.48 30.31 60.06
C ILE A 376 -6.48 29.34 60.69
N ASP A 377 -7.02 29.69 61.83
CA ASP A 377 -8.05 28.90 62.53
C ASP A 377 -9.13 29.81 63.06
N ILE A 378 -10.37 29.35 63.00
CA ILE A 378 -11.55 30.09 63.48
C ILE A 378 -11.65 29.96 65.01
N ASP A 379 -11.58 31.08 65.69
CA ASP A 379 -11.64 31.11 67.15
C ASP A 379 -12.99 30.60 67.68
N ASN A 380 -12.94 29.65 68.62
CA ASN A 380 -14.09 29.08 69.29
C ASN A 380 -15.12 28.44 68.32
N PHE A 381 -14.70 27.94 67.18
CA PHE A 381 -15.58 27.37 66.15
C PHE A 381 -16.48 26.24 66.66
N LYS A 382 -15.94 25.40 67.56
CA LYS A 382 -16.72 24.38 68.23
C LYS A 382 -17.90 24.96 68.99
N GLN A 383 -17.77 26.11 69.69
CA GLN A 383 -18.85 26.77 70.41
C GLN A 383 -19.93 27.32 69.47
N VAL A 384 -19.55 27.76 68.24
CA VAL A 384 -20.47 28.18 67.20
C VAL A 384 -21.33 26.98 66.79
N ASN A 385 -20.68 25.82 66.51
CA ASN A 385 -21.38 24.60 66.15
C ASN A 385 -22.31 24.07 67.28
N ASP A 386 -21.77 24.05 68.52
CA ASP A 386 -22.53 23.51 69.66
C ASP A 386 -23.73 24.37 70.00
N ARG A 387 -23.67 25.71 69.83
CA ARG A 387 -24.72 26.64 70.15
C ARG A 387 -25.71 26.89 69.03
N PHE A 388 -25.28 26.94 67.79
CA PHE A 388 -26.09 27.37 66.64
C PHE A 388 -26.27 26.28 65.57
N GLY A 389 -25.64 25.11 65.78
CA GLY A 389 -25.71 23.96 64.86
C GLY A 389 -24.67 24.01 63.74
N HIS A 390 -24.41 22.85 63.15
CA HIS A 390 -23.43 22.69 62.06
C HIS A 390 -23.70 23.52 60.79
N ALA A 391 -25.01 23.80 60.53
CA ALA A 391 -25.40 24.62 59.37
C ALA A 391 -24.87 26.08 59.49
N GLU A 392 -24.86 26.63 60.73
CA GLU A 392 -24.23 27.95 60.97
C GLU A 392 -22.70 27.89 60.88
N GLY A 393 -22.10 26.83 61.43
CA GLY A 393 -20.64 26.61 61.22
C GLY A 393 -20.28 26.53 59.75
N ASP A 394 -21.02 25.82 58.94
CA ASP A 394 -20.84 25.78 57.47
C ASP A 394 -20.97 27.17 56.82
N THR A 395 -21.88 28.00 57.33
CA THR A 395 -22.08 29.40 56.86
C THR A 395 -20.83 30.24 57.19
N VAL A 396 -20.31 30.12 58.40
CA VAL A 396 -19.07 30.79 58.82
C VAL A 396 -17.90 30.37 57.94
N LEU A 397 -17.70 29.06 57.70
CA LEU A 397 -16.64 28.54 56.84
C LEU A 397 -16.76 29.08 55.41
N LYS A 398 -17.95 29.11 54.83
CA LYS A 398 -18.19 29.66 53.49
C LYS A 398 -17.92 31.17 53.41
N ASN A 399 -18.32 31.91 54.46
CA ASN A 399 -18.14 33.35 54.49
C ASN A 399 -16.66 33.73 54.68
N LEU A 400 -15.91 33.03 55.53
CA LEU A 400 -14.48 33.19 55.66
C LEU A 400 -13.76 32.86 54.34
N ALA A 401 -14.16 31.76 53.65
CA ALA A 401 -13.58 31.39 52.37
C ALA A 401 -13.82 32.44 51.26
N ARG A 402 -15.03 33.08 51.25
CA ARG A 402 -15.30 34.20 50.33
C ARG A 402 -14.43 35.41 50.65
N LEU A 403 -14.30 35.76 51.94
CA LEU A 403 -13.44 36.87 52.35
C LEU A 403 -11.98 36.64 51.98
N MET A 404 -11.46 35.43 52.24
CA MET A 404 -10.12 35.04 51.81
C MET A 404 -9.93 35.10 50.29
N SER A 405 -10.94 34.77 49.53
CA SER A 405 -10.90 34.85 48.07
C SER A 405 -10.89 36.28 47.56
N SER A 406 -11.55 37.23 48.25
CA SER A 406 -11.60 38.64 47.87
C SER A 406 -10.36 39.43 48.34
N ALA A 407 -9.82 39.07 49.49
CA ALA A 407 -8.70 39.78 50.11
C ALA A 407 -7.32 39.40 49.52
N ARG A 408 -7.19 38.27 48.86
CA ARG A 408 -5.89 37.77 48.31
C ARG A 408 -5.52 38.40 46.96
N ARG A 409 -4.23 38.48 46.70
CA ARG A 409 -3.73 38.81 45.35
C ARG A 409 -3.93 37.61 44.39
N ALA A 410 -3.91 37.85 43.09
CA ALA A 410 -4.02 36.81 42.10
C ALA A 410 -2.90 35.77 42.16
N SER A 411 -1.76 36.15 42.70
CA SER A 411 -0.58 35.29 42.88
C SER A 411 -0.62 34.41 44.13
N ASP A 412 -1.50 34.74 45.11
CA ASP A 412 -1.55 34.02 46.39
C ASP A 412 -2.52 32.83 46.30
N TYR A 413 -2.28 31.84 47.13
CA TYR A 413 -3.11 30.63 47.17
C TYR A 413 -3.77 30.49 48.54
N ALA A 414 -5.05 30.22 48.56
CA ALA A 414 -5.80 29.95 49.77
C ALA A 414 -6.55 28.62 49.67
N GLY A 415 -6.63 27.90 50.79
CA GLY A 415 -7.35 26.64 50.81
C GLY A 415 -7.71 26.20 52.22
N ARG A 416 -8.63 25.22 52.29
CA ARG A 416 -9.00 24.60 53.54
C ARG A 416 -8.04 23.48 53.89
N TRP A 417 -7.37 23.62 55.03
CA TRP A 417 -6.31 22.69 55.48
C TRP A 417 -6.88 21.53 56.29
N GLY A 418 -7.87 21.81 57.13
CA GLY A 418 -8.58 20.85 57.96
C GLY A 418 -9.96 21.38 58.39
N GLY A 419 -10.62 20.81 59.35
CA GLY A 419 -11.98 21.13 59.77
C GLY A 419 -12.34 22.62 59.75
N GLU A 420 -11.68 23.43 60.64
CA GLU A 420 -11.86 24.89 60.76
C GLU A 420 -10.56 25.65 60.41
N GLU A 421 -9.56 24.91 59.86
CA GLU A 421 -8.24 25.44 59.56
C GLU A 421 -8.10 25.77 58.08
N PHE A 422 -7.46 26.88 57.78
CA PHE A 422 -7.14 27.34 56.42
C PHE A 422 -5.65 27.65 56.31
N LEU A 423 -5.10 27.43 55.11
CA LEU A 423 -3.73 27.75 54.79
C LEU A 423 -3.71 28.75 53.63
N VAL A 424 -2.89 29.79 53.79
CA VAL A 424 -2.63 30.78 52.75
C VAL A 424 -1.14 30.80 52.43
N LEU A 425 -0.81 30.74 51.16
CA LEU A 425 0.54 30.89 50.63
C LEU A 425 0.65 32.27 50.02
N LEU A 426 1.48 33.12 50.59
CA LEU A 426 1.77 34.47 50.10
C LEU A 426 3.04 34.44 49.26
N THR A 427 2.87 34.41 47.97
CA THR A 427 4.01 34.38 47.03
C THR A 427 4.69 35.75 46.91
N ASP A 428 6.00 35.73 46.62
CA ASP A 428 6.82 36.95 46.50
C ASP A 428 6.66 37.92 47.69
N THR A 429 6.44 37.35 48.93
CA THR A 429 6.11 38.11 50.13
C THR A 429 7.11 37.77 51.25
N PRO A 430 7.96 38.75 51.69
CA PRO A 430 8.87 38.55 52.81
C PRO A 430 8.12 38.53 54.15
N TYR A 431 8.79 38.01 55.20
CA TYR A 431 8.22 37.80 56.53
C TYR A 431 7.51 39.03 57.08
N GLU A 432 8.15 40.22 57.04
CA GLU A 432 7.60 41.46 57.58
C GLU A 432 6.28 41.87 56.89
N SER A 433 6.28 41.75 55.56
CA SER A 433 5.06 42.05 54.75
C SER A 433 3.97 41.00 55.00
N GLY A 434 4.33 39.71 55.20
CA GLY A 434 3.42 38.66 55.57
C GLY A 434 2.75 38.89 56.94
N VAL A 435 3.52 39.35 57.94
CA VAL A 435 2.94 39.68 59.28
C VAL A 435 1.95 40.82 59.16
N ILE A 436 2.25 41.90 58.42
CA ILE A 436 1.31 42.99 58.16
C ILE A 436 0.03 42.49 57.48
N ALA A 437 0.18 41.62 56.47
CA ALA A 437 -0.98 41.05 55.78
C ALA A 437 -1.87 40.18 56.71
N ALA A 438 -1.25 39.40 57.62
CA ALA A 438 -1.94 38.59 58.62
C ALA A 438 -2.70 39.44 59.65
N GLU A 439 -2.05 40.50 60.15
CA GLU A 439 -2.69 41.46 61.07
C GLU A 439 -3.89 42.16 60.44
N ASN A 440 -3.70 42.66 59.22
CA ASN A 440 -4.80 43.28 58.46
C ASN A 440 -5.96 42.32 58.21
N PHE A 441 -5.67 41.06 57.87
CA PHE A 441 -6.71 40.06 57.67
C PHE A 441 -7.44 39.70 58.95
N CYS A 442 -6.76 39.60 60.12
CA CYS A 442 -7.41 39.46 61.39
C CYS A 442 -8.36 40.64 61.70
N ALA A 443 -7.92 41.88 61.49
CA ALA A 443 -8.75 43.07 61.68
C ALA A 443 -9.97 43.11 60.75
N GLU A 444 -9.76 42.71 59.47
CA GLU A 444 -10.83 42.63 58.47
C GLU A 444 -11.88 41.61 58.89
N VAL A 445 -11.50 40.40 59.30
CA VAL A 445 -12.40 39.37 59.81
C VAL A 445 -13.17 39.83 61.06
N ALA A 446 -12.48 40.44 62.01
CA ALA A 446 -13.09 40.94 63.25
C ALA A 446 -14.12 42.04 62.97
N SER A 447 -13.96 42.82 61.90
CA SER A 447 -14.91 43.85 61.46
C SER A 447 -16.01 43.35 60.52
N THR A 448 -15.89 42.12 60.05
CA THR A 448 -16.86 41.51 59.10
C THR A 448 -17.76 40.52 59.81
N TYR A 449 -19.05 40.58 59.51
CA TYR A 449 -20.01 39.59 60.04
C TYR A 449 -19.94 38.27 59.31
N LEU A 450 -19.08 37.33 59.76
CA LEU A 450 -19.02 35.97 59.22
C LEU A 450 -20.25 35.12 59.61
N SER A 451 -20.91 35.49 60.74
CA SER A 451 -22.18 34.97 61.20
C SER A 451 -23.10 36.15 61.60
N THR A 452 -24.39 36.01 61.36
CA THR A 452 -25.40 36.99 61.83
C THR A 452 -25.75 36.77 63.30
N LEU A 453 -25.40 35.63 63.87
CA LEU A 453 -25.79 35.19 65.19
C LEU A 453 -24.76 35.46 66.29
N THR A 454 -23.49 35.56 65.94
CA THR A 454 -22.42 35.80 66.89
C THR A 454 -21.18 36.38 66.21
N PRO A 455 -20.41 37.28 66.88
CA PRO A 455 -19.11 37.68 66.36
C PRO A 455 -18.16 36.48 66.28
N VAL A 456 -17.45 36.37 65.15
CA VAL A 456 -16.45 35.34 64.91
C VAL A 456 -15.13 36.00 64.60
N THR A 457 -14.06 35.55 65.26
CA THR A 457 -12.68 36.00 65.04
C THR A 457 -11.81 34.83 64.54
N ILE A 458 -10.63 35.15 64.11
CA ILE A 458 -9.62 34.17 63.68
C ILE A 458 -8.31 34.41 64.37
N SER A 459 -7.58 33.33 64.62
CA SER A 459 -6.17 33.39 64.97
C SER A 459 -5.29 33.00 63.77
N ILE A 460 -4.17 33.67 63.56
CA ILE A 460 -3.25 33.43 62.45
C ILE A 460 -1.85 33.19 62.97
N GLY A 461 -1.23 32.11 62.55
CA GLY A 461 0.18 31.87 62.67
C GLY A 461 0.88 32.15 61.33
N ILE A 462 1.89 32.97 61.29
CA ILE A 462 2.64 33.30 60.10
C ILE A 462 4.11 33.00 60.24
N THR A 463 4.69 32.49 59.16
CA THR A 463 6.13 32.29 59.03
C THR A 463 6.60 32.49 57.60
N ALA A 464 7.88 32.68 57.38
CA ALA A 464 8.46 32.69 56.03
C ALA A 464 9.32 31.46 55.80
N HIS A 465 9.38 31.03 54.56
CA HIS A 465 10.26 29.95 54.11
C HIS A 465 11.72 30.35 54.27
N ILE A 466 12.56 29.43 54.73
CA ILE A 466 14.01 29.52 54.76
C ILE A 466 14.63 28.37 53.94
N ALA A 467 15.91 28.53 53.55
CA ALA A 467 16.57 27.64 52.57
C ALA A 467 16.49 26.14 52.93
N ASP A 468 16.54 25.80 54.23
CA ASP A 468 16.58 24.40 54.70
C ASP A 468 15.19 23.86 55.10
N ASP A 469 14.12 24.56 54.80
CA ASP A 469 12.76 24.07 55.10
C ASP A 469 12.34 22.89 54.22
N SER A 470 11.76 21.89 54.88
CA SER A 470 10.82 20.98 54.27
C SER A 470 9.39 21.54 54.34
N ILE A 471 8.46 20.99 53.59
CA ILE A 471 7.04 21.34 53.72
C ILE A 471 6.57 21.17 55.17
N ASP A 472 6.92 20.03 55.78
CA ASP A 472 6.50 19.72 57.14
C ASP A 472 7.07 20.69 58.17
N SER A 473 8.35 21.10 58.04
CA SER A 473 8.99 22.07 58.95
C SER A 473 8.39 23.47 58.83
N LEU A 474 8.06 23.86 57.59
CA LEU A 474 7.44 25.17 57.32
C LEU A 474 6.02 25.24 57.87
N ILE A 475 5.21 24.18 57.64
CA ILE A 475 3.87 24.09 58.18
C ILE A 475 3.87 23.98 59.70
N ALA A 476 4.70 23.15 60.31
CA ALA A 476 4.82 23.04 61.78
C ALA A 476 5.16 24.40 62.43
N ARG A 477 6.07 25.17 61.83
CA ARG A 477 6.40 26.50 62.33
C ARG A 477 5.27 27.51 62.18
N ALA A 478 4.45 27.40 61.14
CA ALA A 478 3.21 28.20 61.03
C ALA A 478 2.13 27.78 62.06
N ASP A 479 2.04 26.48 62.36
CA ASP A 479 1.14 25.92 63.37
C ASP A 479 1.60 26.32 64.80
N ASP A 480 2.89 26.26 65.10
CA ASP A 480 3.46 26.78 66.36
C ASP A 480 3.13 28.27 66.58
N ALA A 481 3.21 29.07 65.51
CA ALA A 481 2.85 30.47 65.53
C ALA A 481 1.31 30.67 65.78
N LEU A 482 0.49 29.85 65.20
CA LEU A 482 -0.96 29.84 65.39
C LEU A 482 -1.31 29.45 66.81
N TYR A 483 -0.63 28.43 67.33
CA TYR A 483 -0.82 28.02 68.72
C TYR A 483 -0.51 29.16 69.71
N GLU A 484 0.57 29.89 69.46
CA GLU A 484 0.95 31.05 70.26
C GLU A 484 -0.07 32.21 70.12
N ALA A 485 -0.64 32.44 68.93
CA ALA A 485 -1.72 33.41 68.75
C ALA A 485 -2.95 33.06 69.57
N LYS A 486 -3.34 31.78 69.63
CA LYS A 486 -4.45 31.30 70.46
C LYS A 486 -4.18 31.43 71.96
N ARG A 487 -2.92 31.16 72.39
CA ARG A 487 -2.47 31.26 73.76
C ARG A 487 -2.44 32.71 74.31
N GLN A 488 -2.10 33.66 73.43
CA GLN A 488 -2.02 35.08 73.78
C GLN A 488 -3.37 35.78 73.82
N GLY A 489 -4.47 35.05 73.58
CA GLY A 489 -5.83 35.57 73.79
C GLY A 489 -6.67 35.64 72.52
N LYS A 490 -6.25 34.96 71.45
CA LYS A 490 -6.95 34.84 70.15
C LYS A 490 -7.13 36.18 69.44
N ASN A 491 -7.87 36.21 68.31
CA ASN A 491 -8.13 37.38 67.50
C ASN A 491 -6.87 38.18 67.15
N ARG A 492 -5.83 37.49 66.69
CA ARG A 492 -4.53 38.10 66.36
C ARG A 492 -3.69 37.27 65.44
N ALA A 493 -2.73 37.92 64.81
CA ALA A 493 -1.68 37.25 64.11
C ALA A 493 -0.39 37.19 65.00
N VAL A 494 0.27 36.06 64.99
CA VAL A 494 1.62 35.89 65.59
C VAL A 494 2.57 35.34 64.58
N GLY A 495 3.73 35.97 64.44
CA GLY A 495 4.78 35.50 63.52
C GLY A 495 5.92 34.80 64.28
N ILE A 496 6.40 33.69 63.72
CA ILE A 496 7.64 33.08 64.15
C ILE A 496 8.68 33.20 63.03
N ARG A 497 9.77 33.94 63.33
CA ARG A 497 10.91 34.03 62.41
C ARG A 497 11.99 33.06 62.88
N LYS A 498 12.44 32.21 62.01
CA LYS A 498 13.64 31.41 62.23
C LYS A 498 14.82 32.16 61.55
N ASN A 499 15.84 32.51 62.37
CA ASN A 499 17.06 33.15 61.89
C ASN A 499 17.91 32.18 61.10
#